data_99cb8b7a0a9e7b75971e3a3da7b2d541
#
_entry.id   99cb8b7a0a9e7b75971e3a3da7b2d541
#
_cell.length_a   1.000
_cell.length_b   1.000
_cell.length_c   1.000
_cell.angle_alpha   90.00
_cell.angle_beta   90.00
_cell.angle_gamma   90.00
#
_symmetry.space_group_name_H-M   'P 1'
#
loop_
_entity.id
_entity.type
_entity.pdbx_description
1 polymer ?
#
loop_
_entity_poly.entity_id
_entity_poly.type
_entity_poly.pdbx_seq_one_letter_code
_entity_poly.pdbx_strand_id
1 'polypeptide(L)'
;MEKPIAVISMVRNDSFFANKWISYYGAQFGYQNLYLFIDGIDQPLPEKASKINCFQIPHLHLKRAKADRKRAKKISDFANSLYSSYHAVLAMDIDEFLVLDPKIKLSLKEYLQKDLKTDSCSALGLDVGQHPKFEDSIDLNKTFLSQRKYAKVSDRYTKPIVSFKAIQWGSGFHRIKGKDY
;
A
#
# COMPACT_ATOMS: atom_id res chain seq x y z
N MET A 1 14.58 -11.63 18.21
CA MET A 1 13.29 -11.73 17.44
C MET A 1 13.42 -10.88 16.20
N GLU A 2 12.98 -11.39 15.09
CA GLU A 2 12.95 -10.65 13.82
C GLU A 2 11.89 -9.54 13.88
N LYS A 3 12.27 -8.32 13.50
CA LYS A 3 11.33 -7.19 13.53
C LYS A 3 10.24 -7.38 12.47
N PRO A 4 8.97 -7.04 12.78
CA PRO A 4 7.87 -7.17 11.82
C PRO A 4 7.96 -6.14 10.69
N ILE A 5 7.03 -6.22 9.74
CA ILE A 5 6.86 -5.29 8.62
C ILE A 5 5.55 -4.53 8.84
N ALA A 6 5.60 -3.20 8.79
CA ALA A 6 4.42 -2.34 8.86
C ALA A 6 3.87 -2.05 7.46
N VAL A 7 2.54 -1.92 7.35
CA VAL A 7 1.88 -1.49 6.10
C VAL A 7 0.98 -0.30 6.39
N ILE A 8 1.14 0.77 5.62
CA ILE A 8 0.45 2.03 5.84
C ILE A 8 -0.32 2.44 4.58
N SER A 9 -1.56 2.88 4.75
CA SER A 9 -2.31 3.55 3.69
C SER A 9 -3.21 4.66 4.25
N MET A 10 -3.79 5.43 3.34
CA MET A 10 -4.80 6.44 3.65
C MET A 10 -5.94 6.33 2.65
N VAL A 11 -7.18 6.36 3.16
CA VAL A 11 -8.39 6.19 2.35
C VAL A 11 -9.40 7.30 2.59
N ARG A 12 -10.14 7.66 1.54
CA ARG A 12 -11.37 8.45 1.60
C ARG A 12 -12.38 7.92 0.58
N ASN A 13 -13.64 7.71 1.00
CA ASN A 13 -14.77 7.28 0.16
C ASN A 13 -14.56 5.94 -0.58
N ASP A 14 -13.73 5.05 -0.04
CA ASP A 14 -13.45 3.77 -0.66
C ASP A 14 -13.40 2.63 0.37
N SER A 15 -14.57 2.29 0.89
CA SER A 15 -14.71 1.18 1.84
C SER A 15 -14.45 -0.18 1.21
N PHE A 16 -14.71 -0.33 -0.09
CA PHE A 16 -14.48 -1.59 -0.80
C PHE A 16 -13.00 -1.95 -0.81
N PHE A 17 -12.15 -1.06 -1.31
CA PHE A 17 -10.71 -1.32 -1.33
C PHE A 17 -10.10 -1.30 0.07
N ALA A 18 -10.61 -0.50 1.00
CA ALA A 18 -10.16 -0.56 2.40
C ALA A 18 -10.33 -1.96 3.00
N ASN A 19 -11.50 -2.59 2.82
CA ASN A 19 -11.76 -3.94 3.32
C ASN A 19 -10.89 -5.01 2.62
N LYS A 20 -10.65 -4.89 1.32
CA LYS A 20 -9.75 -5.77 0.56
C LYS A 20 -8.29 -5.61 1.01
N TRP A 21 -7.82 -4.38 1.16
CA TRP A 21 -6.48 -4.04 1.62
C TRP A 21 -6.21 -4.62 3.03
N ILE A 22 -7.13 -4.41 3.97
CA ILE A 22 -7.02 -4.96 5.32
C ILE A 22 -6.94 -6.48 5.28
N SER A 23 -7.79 -7.12 4.49
CA SER A 23 -7.81 -8.59 4.40
C SER A 23 -6.53 -9.14 3.79
N TYR A 24 -6.06 -8.53 2.70
CA TYR A 24 -4.86 -8.97 1.98
C TYR A 24 -3.59 -8.79 2.83
N TYR A 25 -3.33 -7.57 3.27
CA TYR A 25 -2.10 -7.28 4.02
C TYR A 25 -2.13 -7.84 5.45
N GLY A 26 -3.33 -7.94 6.05
CA GLY A 26 -3.49 -8.60 7.35
C GLY A 26 -3.12 -10.08 7.31
N ALA A 27 -3.44 -10.78 6.23
CA ALA A 27 -3.03 -12.16 6.02
C ALA A 27 -1.52 -12.32 5.77
N GLN A 28 -0.88 -11.33 5.12
CA GLN A 28 0.56 -11.35 4.81
C GLN A 28 1.44 -10.99 6.01
N PHE A 29 1.07 -9.96 6.76
CA PHE A 29 1.95 -9.34 7.76
C PHE A 29 1.39 -9.36 9.19
N GLY A 30 0.12 -9.74 9.37
CA GLY A 30 -0.61 -9.65 10.64
C GLY A 30 -1.36 -8.33 10.77
N TYR A 31 -2.60 -8.38 11.20
CA TYR A 31 -3.51 -7.23 11.31
C TYR A 31 -2.97 -6.12 12.22
N GLN A 32 -2.28 -6.48 13.30
CA GLN A 32 -1.68 -5.54 14.25
C GLN A 32 -0.56 -4.66 13.65
N ASN A 33 -0.05 -5.03 12.48
CA ASN A 33 1.01 -4.31 11.77
C ASN A 33 0.45 -3.40 10.65
N LEU A 34 -0.86 -3.29 10.53
CA LEU A 34 -1.52 -2.42 9.56
C LEU A 34 -1.91 -1.10 10.20
N TYR A 35 -1.64 -0.01 9.49
CA TYR A 35 -1.93 1.37 9.89
C TYR A 35 -2.75 2.05 8.79
N LEU A 36 -4.02 2.33 9.06
CA LEU A 36 -4.93 2.93 8.10
C LEU A 36 -5.43 4.29 8.60
N PHE A 37 -5.16 5.32 7.82
CA PHE A 37 -5.71 6.65 8.04
C PHE A 37 -7.00 6.82 7.24
N ILE A 38 -8.10 7.11 7.93
CA ILE A 38 -9.38 7.47 7.32
C ILE A 38 -9.41 9.00 7.20
N ASP A 39 -9.36 9.51 5.98
CA ASP A 39 -9.36 10.95 5.70
C ASP A 39 -10.79 11.51 5.73
N GLY A 40 -11.25 11.85 6.92
CA GLY A 40 -12.56 12.36 7.24
C GLY A 40 -13.17 11.66 8.46
N ILE A 41 -13.54 12.43 9.47
CA ILE A 41 -14.32 11.94 10.61
C ILE A 41 -15.77 11.59 10.25
N ASP A 42 -16.21 12.02 9.06
CA ASP A 42 -17.48 11.74 8.41
C ASP A 42 -17.50 10.37 7.69
N GLN A 43 -16.38 9.68 7.60
CA GLN A 43 -16.27 8.42 6.89
C GLN A 43 -16.64 7.23 7.80
N PRO A 44 -17.34 6.21 7.26
CA PRO A 44 -17.53 4.97 8.00
C PRO A 44 -16.20 4.24 8.18
N LEU A 45 -16.08 3.52 9.30
CA LEU A 45 -14.94 2.64 9.51
C LEU A 45 -15.08 1.37 8.66
N PRO A 46 -13.97 0.81 8.16
CA PRO A 46 -13.98 -0.50 7.51
C PRO A 46 -14.45 -1.61 8.47
N GLU A 47 -14.99 -2.70 7.93
CA GLU A 47 -15.54 -3.82 8.71
C GLU A 47 -14.55 -4.42 9.73
N LYS A 48 -13.26 -4.44 9.38
CA LYS A 48 -12.18 -4.99 10.23
C LYS A 48 -11.34 -3.92 10.93
N ALA A 49 -11.86 -2.70 11.07
CA ALA A 49 -11.12 -1.58 11.68
C ALA A 49 -10.63 -1.89 13.10
N SER A 50 -11.39 -2.66 13.88
CA SER A 50 -11.02 -3.05 15.25
C SER A 50 -9.82 -4.01 15.33
N LYS A 51 -9.41 -4.62 14.23
CA LYS A 51 -8.26 -5.55 14.16
C LYS A 51 -6.95 -4.86 13.81
N ILE A 52 -6.99 -3.62 13.37
CA ILE A 52 -5.85 -2.85 12.85
C ILE A 52 -5.66 -1.55 13.63
N ASN A 53 -4.56 -0.86 13.38
CA ASN A 53 -4.38 0.51 13.85
C ASN A 53 -5.09 1.47 12.89
N CYS A 54 -6.33 1.86 13.22
CA CYS A 54 -7.18 2.69 12.39
C CYS A 54 -7.34 4.09 13.01
N PHE A 55 -7.05 5.14 12.22
CA PHE A 55 -7.06 6.52 12.68
C PHE A 55 -7.98 7.37 11.81
N GLN A 56 -9.09 7.86 12.35
CA GLN A 56 -9.89 8.90 11.67
C GLN A 56 -9.23 10.26 11.88
N ILE A 57 -9.01 11.00 10.80
CA ILE A 57 -8.40 12.33 10.81
C ILE A 57 -9.33 13.33 10.12
N PRO A 58 -9.34 14.61 10.53
CA PRO A 58 -10.13 15.62 9.85
C PRO A 58 -9.74 15.77 8.39
N HIS A 59 -10.73 15.77 7.49
CA HIS A 59 -10.49 16.05 6.07
C HIS A 59 -10.13 17.51 5.84
N LEU A 60 -9.12 17.74 5.03
CA LEU A 60 -8.69 19.09 4.66
C LEU A 60 -9.10 19.39 3.22
N HIS A 61 -10.00 20.35 3.04
CA HIS A 61 -10.43 20.84 1.73
C HIS A 61 -9.30 21.60 1.04
N LEU A 62 -8.45 20.91 0.30
CA LEU A 62 -7.29 21.45 -0.38
C LEU A 62 -7.34 21.15 -1.89
N LYS A 63 -6.70 21.99 -2.69
CA LYS A 63 -6.43 21.65 -4.11
C LYS A 63 -5.63 20.35 -4.18
N ARG A 64 -5.94 19.47 -5.15
CA ARG A 64 -5.40 18.11 -5.31
C ARG A 64 -3.88 18.02 -5.07
N ALA A 65 -3.08 18.83 -5.77
CA ALA A 65 -1.63 18.79 -5.63
C ALA A 65 -1.13 19.13 -4.21
N LYS A 66 -1.85 19.99 -3.46
CA LYS A 66 -1.53 20.33 -2.07
C LYS A 66 -1.97 19.20 -1.12
N ALA A 67 -3.13 18.60 -1.39
CA ALA A 67 -3.63 17.46 -0.65
C ALA A 67 -2.66 16.26 -0.77
N ASP A 68 -2.25 15.91 -1.99
CA ASP A 68 -1.31 14.81 -2.25
C ASP A 68 0.03 15.01 -1.56
N ARG A 69 0.58 16.24 -1.58
CA ARG A 69 1.82 16.56 -0.84
C ARG A 69 1.66 16.40 0.67
N LYS A 70 0.53 16.87 1.23
CA LYS A 70 0.26 16.72 2.67
C LYS A 70 0.07 15.26 3.06
N ARG A 71 -0.64 14.49 2.24
CA ARG A 71 -0.81 13.05 2.42
C ARG A 71 0.54 12.33 2.46
N ALA A 72 1.36 12.52 1.42
CA ALA A 72 2.68 11.91 1.34
C ALA A 72 3.58 12.30 2.52
N LYS A 73 3.54 13.58 2.93
CA LYS A 73 4.29 14.02 4.11
C LYS A 73 3.80 13.34 5.39
N LYS A 74 2.49 13.30 5.65
CA LYS A 74 1.91 12.66 6.84
C LYS A 74 2.28 11.18 6.91
N ILE A 75 2.16 10.47 5.80
CA ILE A 75 2.52 9.04 5.74
C ILE A 75 4.03 8.85 5.97
N SER A 76 4.87 9.71 5.38
CA SER A 76 6.32 9.63 5.59
C SER A 76 6.71 9.90 7.04
N ASP A 77 6.15 10.95 7.64
CA ASP A 77 6.46 11.32 9.03
C ASP A 77 6.03 10.18 9.99
N PHE A 78 4.88 9.58 9.74
CA PHE A 78 4.40 8.44 10.53
C PHE A 78 5.27 7.20 10.31
N ALA A 79 5.57 6.85 9.06
CA ALA A 79 6.46 5.73 8.71
C ALA A 79 7.81 5.86 9.42
N ASN A 80 8.37 7.07 9.44
CA ASN A 80 9.66 7.34 10.05
C ASN A 80 9.68 7.05 11.57
N SER A 81 8.54 7.13 12.25
CA SER A 81 8.43 6.76 13.66
C SER A 81 8.44 5.25 13.92
N LEU A 82 8.23 4.43 12.89
CA LEU A 82 8.08 2.98 13.02
C LEU A 82 9.38 2.20 12.93
N TYR A 83 10.47 2.74 12.37
CA TYR A 83 11.70 1.98 12.12
C TYR A 83 12.44 1.51 13.38
N SER A 84 12.14 2.08 14.54
CA SER A 84 12.65 1.53 15.83
C SER A 84 12.10 0.13 16.11
N SER A 85 10.86 -0.15 15.68
CA SER A 85 10.12 -1.39 15.98
C SER A 85 9.91 -2.29 14.77
N TYR A 86 10.05 -1.77 13.55
CA TYR A 86 9.79 -2.49 12.30
C TYR A 86 11.03 -2.61 11.45
N HIS A 87 11.16 -3.75 10.75
CA HIS A 87 12.23 -4.01 9.78
C HIS A 87 12.06 -3.19 8.51
N ALA A 88 10.82 -3.12 8.03
CA ALA A 88 10.45 -2.39 6.82
C ALA A 88 9.07 -1.75 6.98
N VAL A 89 8.82 -0.71 6.18
CA VAL A 89 7.51 -0.07 6.05
C VAL A 89 7.10 -0.08 4.59
N LEU A 90 5.87 -0.56 4.33
CA LEU A 90 5.19 -0.43 3.05
C LEU A 90 4.23 0.75 3.10
N ALA A 91 4.29 1.63 2.11
CA ALA A 91 3.33 2.74 1.97
C ALA A 91 2.85 2.83 0.52
N MET A 92 1.52 2.77 0.33
CA MET A 92 0.90 2.73 -0.99
C MET A 92 -0.53 3.28 -0.96
N ASP A 93 -1.10 3.47 -2.13
CA ASP A 93 -2.51 3.82 -2.25
C ASP A 93 -3.39 2.61 -1.83
N ILE A 94 -4.65 2.89 -1.43
CA ILE A 94 -5.53 1.87 -0.84
C ILE A 94 -5.94 0.78 -1.84
N ASP A 95 -5.90 1.08 -3.11
CA ASP A 95 -6.24 0.21 -4.25
C ASP A 95 -5.03 -0.48 -4.87
N GLU A 96 -3.84 -0.33 -4.28
CA GLU A 96 -2.61 -0.96 -4.74
C GLU A 96 -2.25 -2.18 -3.89
N PHE A 97 -1.85 -3.28 -4.57
CA PHE A 97 -1.53 -4.55 -3.95
C PHE A 97 -0.16 -5.04 -4.44
N LEU A 98 0.79 -5.13 -3.50
CA LEU A 98 2.12 -5.69 -3.78
C LEU A 98 2.03 -7.22 -3.81
N VAL A 99 2.41 -7.80 -4.94
CA VAL A 99 2.46 -9.26 -5.12
C VAL A 99 3.86 -9.69 -5.56
N LEU A 100 4.27 -10.88 -5.15
CA LEU A 100 5.51 -11.47 -5.66
C LEU A 100 5.25 -12.17 -7.00
N ASP A 101 6.28 -12.21 -7.86
CA ASP A 101 6.29 -13.09 -9.01
C ASP A 101 6.06 -14.54 -8.53
N PRO A 102 5.09 -15.28 -9.09
CA PRO A 102 4.79 -16.66 -8.69
C PRO A 102 5.98 -17.63 -8.83
N LYS A 103 7.01 -17.26 -9.59
CA LYS A 103 8.25 -18.04 -9.70
C LYS A 103 9.09 -17.98 -8.42
N ILE A 104 8.91 -16.94 -7.60
CA ILE A 104 9.55 -16.80 -6.30
C ILE A 104 8.78 -17.66 -5.29
N LYS A 105 9.38 -18.77 -4.84
CA LYS A 105 8.76 -19.73 -3.93
C LYS A 105 8.85 -19.29 -2.46
N LEU A 106 8.47 -18.05 -2.17
CA LEU A 106 8.45 -17.43 -0.84
C LEU A 106 7.14 -16.67 -0.67
N SER A 107 6.73 -16.49 0.58
CA SER A 107 5.73 -15.49 0.91
C SER A 107 6.29 -14.08 0.73
N LEU A 108 5.42 -13.09 0.57
CA LEU A 108 5.83 -11.69 0.51
C LEU A 108 6.59 -11.26 1.77
N LYS A 109 6.15 -11.73 2.94
CA LYS A 109 6.82 -11.49 4.21
C LYS A 109 8.24 -12.04 4.21
N GLU A 110 8.43 -13.31 3.89
CA GLU A 110 9.76 -13.95 3.85
C GLU A 110 10.70 -13.25 2.85
N TYR A 111 10.17 -12.83 1.71
CA TYR A 111 10.96 -12.11 0.72
C TYR A 111 11.46 -10.76 1.26
N LEU A 112 10.58 -9.97 1.87
CA LEU A 112 10.92 -8.64 2.39
C LEU A 112 11.72 -8.68 3.71
N GLN A 113 11.78 -9.82 4.38
CA GLN A 113 12.62 -10.03 5.56
C GLN A 113 14.08 -10.38 5.21
N LYS A 114 14.38 -10.64 3.93
CA LYS A 114 15.77 -10.81 3.48
C LYS A 114 16.53 -9.49 3.58
N ASP A 115 17.84 -9.59 3.80
CA ASP A 115 18.75 -8.44 3.66
C ASP A 115 18.93 -8.08 2.18
N LEU A 116 18.10 -7.19 1.70
CA LEU A 116 18.11 -6.72 0.31
C LEU A 116 19.21 -5.67 0.04
N LYS A 117 20.00 -5.29 1.06
CA LYS A 117 21.10 -4.30 0.97
C LYS A 117 20.74 -3.01 0.24
N THR A 118 19.51 -2.55 0.45
CA THR A 118 18.98 -1.32 -0.14
C THR A 118 18.16 -0.55 0.90
N ASP A 119 18.04 0.77 0.69
CA ASP A 119 17.21 1.64 1.54
C ASP A 119 15.73 1.53 1.22
N SER A 120 15.42 1.19 -0.04
CA SER A 120 14.05 1.10 -0.53
C SER A 120 13.98 0.25 -1.79
N CYS A 121 12.80 -0.36 -2.04
CA CYS A 121 12.51 -1.11 -3.25
C CYS A 121 11.31 -0.50 -3.97
N SER A 122 11.42 -0.37 -5.28
CA SER A 122 10.29 -0.11 -6.16
C SER A 122 9.71 -1.43 -6.67
N ALA A 123 8.39 -1.48 -6.77
CA ALA A 123 7.68 -2.56 -7.44
C ALA A 123 7.32 -2.15 -8.87
N LEU A 124 7.40 -3.09 -9.81
CA LEU A 124 6.90 -2.88 -11.16
C LEU A 124 5.39 -2.65 -11.12
N GLY A 125 4.95 -1.51 -11.62
CA GLY A 125 3.55 -1.14 -11.66
C GLY A 125 2.81 -1.82 -12.82
N LEU A 126 1.75 -2.53 -12.49
CA LEU A 126 0.84 -3.15 -13.45
C LEU A 126 -0.56 -2.54 -13.27
N ASP A 127 -1.05 -1.87 -14.31
CA ASP A 127 -2.44 -1.40 -14.36
C ASP A 127 -3.30 -2.52 -14.96
N VAL A 128 -4.03 -3.22 -14.08
CA VAL A 128 -4.81 -4.41 -14.44
C VAL A 128 -6.21 -4.00 -14.80
N GLY A 129 -6.59 -4.23 -16.04
CA GLY A 129 -7.91 -3.90 -16.58
C GLY A 129 -8.66 -5.11 -17.13
N GLN A 130 -9.98 -4.96 -17.29
CA GLN A 130 -10.79 -5.94 -18.03
C GLN A 130 -10.57 -5.81 -19.51
N HIS A 131 -10.35 -6.93 -20.19
CA HIS A 131 -10.38 -6.98 -21.66
C HIS A 131 -11.83 -7.28 -22.11
N PRO A 132 -12.56 -6.30 -22.71
CA PRO A 132 -14.02 -6.42 -22.93
C PRO A 132 -14.45 -7.61 -23.80
N LYS A 133 -13.55 -8.10 -24.69
CA LYS A 133 -13.87 -9.21 -25.61
C LYS A 133 -13.51 -10.60 -25.07
N PHE A 134 -12.62 -10.68 -24.07
CA PHE A 134 -12.03 -11.96 -23.65
C PHE A 134 -12.18 -12.23 -22.14
N GLU A 135 -12.73 -11.30 -21.41
CA GLU A 135 -12.91 -11.44 -19.98
C GLU A 135 -14.32 -11.02 -19.53
N ASP A 136 -14.95 -11.89 -18.78
CA ASP A 136 -16.26 -11.64 -18.19
C ASP A 136 -16.23 -10.57 -17.10
N SER A 137 -17.40 -10.15 -16.63
CA SER A 137 -17.56 -9.33 -15.45
C SER A 137 -16.92 -10.01 -14.24
N ILE A 138 -16.42 -9.21 -13.30
CA ILE A 138 -15.72 -9.77 -12.14
C ILE A 138 -16.69 -10.44 -11.18
N ASP A 139 -16.34 -11.66 -10.75
CA ASP A 139 -17.00 -12.38 -9.68
C ASP A 139 -16.24 -12.12 -8.36
N LEU A 140 -16.86 -11.44 -7.41
CA LEU A 140 -16.25 -11.06 -6.13
C LEU A 140 -15.94 -12.26 -5.22
N ASN A 141 -16.47 -13.45 -5.52
CA ASN A 141 -16.19 -14.70 -4.79
C ASN A 141 -14.93 -15.41 -5.28
N LYS A 142 -14.34 -14.98 -6.39
CA LYS A 142 -13.11 -15.54 -6.95
C LYS A 142 -11.93 -14.60 -6.72
N THR A 143 -10.72 -15.15 -6.80
CA THR A 143 -9.52 -14.32 -6.70
C THR A 143 -9.41 -13.41 -7.92
N PHE A 144 -9.01 -12.15 -7.71
CA PHE A 144 -8.93 -11.15 -8.77
C PHE A 144 -8.04 -11.59 -9.94
N LEU A 145 -6.82 -12.03 -9.65
CA LEU A 145 -5.84 -12.43 -10.67
C LEU A 145 -6.20 -13.73 -11.41
N SER A 146 -7.15 -14.53 -10.90
CA SER A 146 -7.66 -15.68 -11.68
C SER A 146 -8.60 -15.27 -12.81
N GLN A 147 -9.12 -14.04 -12.77
CA GLN A 147 -10.13 -13.51 -13.68
C GLN A 147 -9.59 -12.42 -14.60
N ARG A 148 -8.37 -11.93 -14.36
CA ARG A 148 -7.73 -10.84 -15.11
C ARG A 148 -6.37 -11.30 -15.60
N LYS A 149 -6.24 -11.35 -16.94
CA LYS A 149 -5.03 -11.82 -17.63
C LYS A 149 -4.31 -10.69 -18.38
N TYR A 150 -4.92 -9.52 -18.43
CA TYR A 150 -4.40 -8.38 -19.17
C TYR A 150 -4.00 -7.26 -18.21
N ALA A 151 -2.81 -6.76 -18.40
CA ALA A 151 -2.30 -5.62 -17.65
C ALA A 151 -1.41 -4.76 -18.54
N LYS A 152 -1.40 -3.46 -18.27
CA LYS A 152 -0.46 -2.52 -18.87
C LYS A 152 0.66 -2.22 -17.87
N VAL A 153 1.90 -2.38 -18.29
CA VAL A 153 3.04 -1.87 -17.51
C VAL A 153 2.95 -0.35 -17.44
N SER A 154 3.07 0.19 -16.25
CA SER A 154 2.91 1.62 -15.99
C SER A 154 4.06 2.15 -15.13
N ASP A 155 4.79 3.13 -15.65
CA ASP A 155 5.78 3.90 -14.92
C ASP A 155 5.14 4.69 -13.76
N ARG A 156 3.91 5.16 -13.95
CA ARG A 156 3.13 5.85 -12.92
C ARG A 156 2.89 4.99 -11.68
N TYR A 157 2.70 3.69 -11.85
CA TYR A 157 2.47 2.75 -10.75
C TYR A 157 3.74 2.00 -10.33
N THR A 158 4.86 2.20 -11.03
CA THR A 158 6.19 1.76 -10.58
C THR A 158 6.70 2.74 -9.53
N LYS A 159 6.50 2.38 -8.24
CA LYS A 159 6.69 3.28 -7.10
C LYS A 159 7.63 2.65 -6.07
N PRO A 160 8.42 3.47 -5.32
CA PRO A 160 9.24 3.00 -4.20
C PRO A 160 8.37 2.77 -2.97
N ILE A 161 7.56 1.73 -2.98
CA ILE A 161 6.55 1.45 -1.95
C ILE A 161 7.09 0.73 -0.72
N VAL A 162 8.28 0.13 -0.79
CA VAL A 162 8.93 -0.53 0.34
C VAL A 162 10.13 0.29 0.78
N SER A 163 10.24 0.53 2.08
CA SER A 163 11.39 1.24 2.65
C SER A 163 11.92 0.52 3.89
N PHE A 164 13.24 0.40 4.00
CA PHE A 164 13.96 -0.23 5.11
C PHE A 164 14.56 0.78 6.08
N LYS A 165 14.51 2.06 5.75
CA LYS A 165 14.90 3.18 6.63
C LYS A 165 14.08 4.44 6.34
N ALA A 166 14.27 5.43 7.20
CA ALA A 166 13.55 6.70 7.10
C ALA A 166 13.72 7.36 5.73
N ILE A 167 12.61 7.62 5.05
CA ILE A 167 12.55 8.31 3.76
C ILE A 167 11.41 9.33 3.73
N GLN A 168 11.44 10.21 2.74
CA GLN A 168 10.35 11.14 2.45
C GLN A 168 9.78 10.82 1.06
N TRP A 169 8.58 10.26 1.01
CA TRP A 169 7.86 10.10 -0.26
C TRP A 169 7.41 11.45 -0.83
N GLY A 170 7.51 11.56 -2.14
CA GLY A 170 6.87 12.64 -2.90
C GLY A 170 5.37 12.40 -3.10
N SER A 171 4.68 13.33 -3.75
CA SER A 171 3.26 13.23 -4.06
C SER A 171 2.96 11.93 -4.81
N GLY A 172 1.87 11.23 -4.42
CA GLY A 172 1.46 9.96 -5.02
C GLY A 172 2.43 8.80 -4.81
N PHE A 173 3.41 8.94 -3.93
CA PHE A 173 4.47 7.95 -3.65
C PHE A 173 5.38 7.63 -4.86
N HIS A 174 5.34 8.43 -5.93
CA HIS A 174 6.06 8.15 -7.18
C HIS A 174 7.58 8.22 -7.06
N ARG A 175 8.11 8.90 -6.05
CA ARG A 175 9.56 9.10 -5.82
C ARG A 175 9.88 9.32 -4.36
N ILE A 176 11.12 9.12 -4.02
CA ILE A 176 11.71 9.53 -2.73
C ILE A 176 12.35 10.91 -2.93
N LYS A 177 12.07 11.86 -2.04
CA LYS A 177 12.68 13.18 -2.11
C LYS A 177 14.20 13.10 -1.84
N GLY A 178 14.97 13.84 -2.64
CA GLY A 178 16.44 13.87 -2.49
C GLY A 178 17.17 12.66 -3.06
N LYS A 179 16.49 11.77 -3.81
CA LYS A 179 17.12 10.76 -4.65
C LYS A 179 16.84 11.08 -6.11
N ASP A 180 17.89 11.13 -6.91
CA ASP A 180 17.80 11.13 -8.37
C ASP A 180 17.59 9.70 -8.86
N TYR A 181 16.69 9.52 -9.83
CA TYR A 181 16.35 8.22 -10.45
C TYR A 181 16.75 8.25 -11.92
#